data_2912d1312e6ba0339decf996bf5953c0
#
_entry.id   2912d1312e6ba0339decf996bf5953c0
#
_cell.length_a   1.000
_cell.length_b   1.000
_cell.length_c   1.000
_cell.angle_alpha   90.00
_cell.angle_beta   90.00
_cell.angle_gamma   90.00
#
_symmetry.space_group_name_H-M   'P 1'
#
loop_
_entity.id
_entity.type
_entity.pdbx_description
1 polymer ?
#
loop_
_entity_poly.entity_id
_entity_poly.type
_entity_poly.pdbx_seq_one_letter_code
_entity_poly.pdbx_strand_id
1 'polypeptide(L)'
;MFALMQSTRTQSLHLCVDPATGLKAVVAIHSEHLGPAMGGCRYLAYPDDDSAMIDAIRLAQGMSYKAALAGLPLGGGKAVIIRNPHVENRAALFEAFGRFVDTLQGRFITAVDSGTSTLDMDCIAQTTQHVTSTTAAGDPSPHAAMGVFAGIRATSMARLGSDNLEGLRVAVQGLGNVGYALAEQLHAAGAELLVSDHDPGRVQLAIEQFNARPVANEMLISTPCDIFAPCGVGPVLNGQSVMQLRCAAVAGAANNQLTTLQVADQLENRGILYAPDYVINAGGLIYVALKHSGEDLHTITAHLARIPSRLTEVFAHAQAEKRSPARVAQMLAEKLIYS
;
A
#
# COMPACT_ATOMS: atom_id res chain seq x y z
N MET A 1 -19.91 7.96 -13.65
CA MET A 1 -19.62 7.58 -12.26
C MET A 1 -20.37 6.34 -11.79
N PHE A 2 -21.71 6.24 -11.86
CA PHE A 2 -22.47 5.05 -11.41
C PHE A 2 -22.03 3.72 -12.05
N ALA A 3 -21.73 3.69 -13.34
CA ALA A 3 -21.25 2.46 -14.00
C ALA A 3 -19.92 1.97 -13.39
N LEU A 4 -19.02 2.88 -13.01
CA LEU A 4 -17.79 2.54 -12.32
C LEU A 4 -18.07 1.98 -10.91
N MET A 5 -18.92 2.66 -10.13
CA MET A 5 -19.33 2.17 -8.80
C MET A 5 -19.96 0.77 -8.86
N GLN A 6 -20.81 0.52 -9.85
CA GLN A 6 -21.40 -0.82 -10.06
C GLN A 6 -20.33 -1.86 -10.40
N SER A 7 -19.41 -1.56 -11.32
CA SER A 7 -18.35 -2.50 -11.73
C SER A 7 -17.34 -2.79 -10.63
N THR A 8 -17.07 -1.82 -9.74
CA THR A 8 -16.21 -1.97 -8.58
C THR A 8 -16.95 -2.39 -7.31
N ARG A 9 -18.29 -2.48 -7.35
CA ARG A 9 -19.17 -2.71 -6.19
C ARG A 9 -18.98 -1.68 -5.07
N THR A 10 -18.64 -0.44 -5.41
CA THR A 10 -18.46 0.65 -4.44
C THR A 10 -19.80 1.07 -3.86
N GLN A 11 -19.91 1.05 -2.54
CA GLN A 11 -21.17 1.25 -1.81
C GLN A 11 -21.64 2.71 -1.88
N SER A 12 -20.73 3.66 -1.64
CA SER A 12 -21.09 5.09 -1.64
C SER A 12 -19.92 6.00 -1.98
N LEU A 13 -20.26 7.19 -2.48
CA LEU A 13 -19.34 8.27 -2.79
C LEU A 13 -19.88 9.55 -2.16
N HIS A 14 -19.07 10.20 -1.33
CA HIS A 14 -19.44 11.42 -0.61
C HIS A 14 -18.54 12.55 -1.10
N LEU A 15 -19.16 13.69 -1.45
CA LEU A 15 -18.47 14.86 -1.98
C LEU A 15 -18.61 16.02 -1.00
N CYS A 16 -17.55 16.79 -0.84
CA CYS A 16 -17.55 18.00 -0.02
C CYS A 16 -16.81 19.14 -0.72
N VAL A 17 -17.42 20.31 -0.68
CA VAL A 17 -16.81 21.57 -1.10
C VAL A 17 -16.99 22.57 0.01
N ASP A 18 -15.88 23.17 0.49
CA ASP A 18 -15.89 24.31 1.40
C ASP A 18 -15.14 25.48 0.76
N PRO A 19 -15.87 26.47 0.22
CA PRO A 19 -15.25 27.64 -0.43
C PRO A 19 -14.40 28.48 0.52
N ALA A 20 -14.69 28.49 1.83
CA ALA A 20 -13.97 29.31 2.79
C ALA A 20 -12.53 28.82 3.01
N THR A 21 -12.29 27.50 2.93
CA THR A 21 -10.97 26.90 3.09
C THR A 21 -10.37 26.42 1.77
N GLY A 22 -11.15 26.47 0.68
CA GLY A 22 -10.76 25.94 -0.61
C GLY A 22 -10.77 24.41 -0.69
N LEU A 23 -11.44 23.74 0.27
CA LEU A 23 -11.55 22.28 0.29
C LEU A 23 -12.41 21.78 -0.87
N LYS A 24 -11.88 20.81 -1.60
CA LYS A 24 -12.60 19.92 -2.51
C LYS A 24 -12.21 18.49 -2.17
N ALA A 25 -13.13 17.71 -1.63
CA ALA A 25 -12.85 16.38 -1.13
C ALA A 25 -13.87 15.34 -1.62
N VAL A 26 -13.37 14.13 -1.81
CA VAL A 26 -14.15 12.92 -2.13
C VAL A 26 -13.81 11.87 -1.09
N VAL A 27 -14.83 11.23 -0.49
CA VAL A 27 -14.66 9.99 0.28
C VAL A 27 -15.43 8.88 -0.43
N ALA A 28 -14.72 7.86 -0.88
CA ALA A 28 -15.31 6.63 -1.41
C ALA A 28 -15.31 5.56 -0.31
N ILE A 29 -16.48 4.96 -0.07
CA ILE A 29 -16.65 3.78 0.78
C ILE A 29 -16.95 2.61 -0.16
N HIS A 30 -16.00 1.68 -0.26
CA HIS A 30 -16.16 0.51 -1.10
C HIS A 30 -17.06 -0.53 -0.41
N SER A 31 -16.77 -0.89 0.83
CA SER A 31 -17.56 -1.85 1.60
C SER A 31 -17.42 -1.58 3.10
N GLU A 32 -18.52 -1.76 3.81
CA GLU A 32 -18.60 -1.75 5.29
C GLU A 32 -18.98 -3.13 5.84
N HIS A 33 -18.98 -4.19 5.00
CA HIS A 33 -19.45 -5.52 5.40
C HIS A 33 -18.66 -6.11 6.58
N LEU A 34 -17.34 -5.91 6.59
CA LEU A 34 -16.46 -6.41 7.66
C LEU A 34 -16.31 -5.42 8.83
N GLY A 35 -16.83 -4.20 8.69
CA GLY A 35 -16.73 -3.14 9.69
C GLY A 35 -16.59 -1.75 9.07
N PRO A 36 -16.30 -0.72 9.88
CA PRO A 36 -16.11 0.65 9.39
C PRO A 36 -15.07 0.69 8.27
N ALA A 37 -15.31 1.50 7.24
CA ALA A 37 -14.34 1.68 6.17
C ALA A 37 -13.12 2.45 6.68
N MET A 38 -11.92 1.94 6.45
CA MET A 38 -10.68 2.64 6.79
C MET A 38 -9.84 2.90 5.54
N GLY A 39 -9.22 4.08 5.47
CA GLY A 39 -8.28 4.39 4.40
C GLY A 39 -7.66 5.76 4.50
N GLY A 40 -6.53 5.94 3.82
CA GLY A 40 -5.77 7.17 3.85
C GLY A 40 -6.46 8.33 3.12
N CYS A 41 -6.10 9.55 3.54
CA CYS A 41 -6.49 10.79 2.89
C CYS A 41 -5.37 11.26 1.95
N ARG A 42 -5.59 11.18 0.64
CA ARG A 42 -4.65 11.62 -0.39
C ARG A 42 -4.83 13.09 -0.71
N TYR A 43 -3.75 13.86 -0.79
CA TYR A 43 -3.76 15.29 -1.13
C TYR A 43 -2.88 15.56 -2.32
N LEU A 44 -3.43 15.47 -3.54
CA LEU A 44 -2.70 15.60 -4.80
C LEU A 44 -3.43 16.51 -5.78
N ALA A 45 -2.69 17.04 -6.76
CA ALA A 45 -3.28 17.68 -7.93
C ALA A 45 -3.83 16.61 -8.88
N TYR A 46 -5.01 16.88 -9.44
CA TYR A 46 -5.66 16.05 -10.46
C TYR A 46 -5.99 16.87 -11.68
N PRO A 47 -6.00 16.29 -12.89
CA PRO A 47 -6.33 17.00 -14.11
C PRO A 47 -7.80 17.48 -14.13
N ASP A 48 -8.70 16.74 -13.48
CA ASP A 48 -10.12 17.04 -13.35
C ASP A 48 -10.74 16.34 -12.13
N ASP A 49 -11.97 16.72 -11.78
CA ASP A 49 -12.69 16.18 -10.63
C ASP A 49 -13.04 14.68 -10.84
N ASP A 50 -13.32 14.26 -12.08
CA ASP A 50 -13.61 12.84 -12.40
C ASP A 50 -12.41 11.94 -12.14
N SER A 51 -11.21 12.37 -12.49
CA SER A 51 -9.97 11.65 -12.20
C SER A 51 -9.76 11.42 -10.71
N ALA A 52 -10.06 12.43 -9.89
CA ALA A 52 -10.00 12.32 -8.43
C ALA A 52 -11.02 11.31 -7.87
N MET A 53 -12.25 11.33 -8.37
CA MET A 53 -13.30 10.38 -7.99
C MET A 53 -12.96 8.95 -8.41
N ILE A 54 -12.44 8.74 -9.61
CA ILE A 54 -12.00 7.43 -10.12
C ILE A 54 -10.88 6.87 -9.24
N ASP A 55 -9.90 7.71 -8.88
CA ASP A 55 -8.79 7.31 -8.01
C ASP A 55 -9.30 6.91 -6.61
N ALA A 56 -10.20 7.71 -6.01
CA ALA A 56 -10.80 7.40 -4.72
C ALA A 56 -11.53 6.03 -4.73
N ILE A 57 -12.33 5.75 -5.76
CA ILE A 57 -13.07 4.49 -5.90
C ILE A 57 -12.13 3.29 -6.01
N ARG A 58 -11.13 3.37 -6.90
CA ARG A 58 -10.16 2.27 -7.11
C ARG A 58 -9.34 1.99 -5.85
N LEU A 59 -8.91 3.05 -5.17
CA LEU A 59 -8.14 2.92 -3.95
C LEU A 59 -8.99 2.36 -2.79
N ALA A 60 -10.26 2.77 -2.68
CA ALA A 60 -11.18 2.24 -1.67
C ALA A 60 -11.40 0.72 -1.84
N GLN A 61 -11.52 0.22 -3.08
CA GLN A 61 -11.59 -1.21 -3.37
C GLN A 61 -10.33 -1.94 -2.91
N GLY A 62 -9.15 -1.39 -3.23
CA GLY A 62 -7.87 -1.94 -2.77
C GLY A 62 -7.75 -1.99 -1.24
N MET A 63 -8.28 -0.97 -0.54
CA MET A 63 -8.31 -0.97 0.93
C MET A 63 -9.22 -2.07 1.50
N SER A 64 -10.39 -2.32 0.91
CA SER A 64 -11.23 -3.46 1.33
C SER A 64 -10.53 -4.80 1.16
N TYR A 65 -9.86 -5.02 0.02
CA TYR A 65 -9.11 -6.25 -0.23
C TYR A 65 -7.97 -6.42 0.76
N LYS A 66 -7.24 -5.33 1.03
CA LYS A 66 -6.14 -5.33 2.01
C LYS A 66 -6.64 -5.64 3.42
N ALA A 67 -7.72 -5.01 3.88
CA ALA A 67 -8.29 -5.24 5.20
C ALA A 67 -8.81 -6.68 5.36
N ALA A 68 -9.55 -7.18 4.37
CA ALA A 68 -10.10 -8.54 4.37
C ALA A 68 -9.01 -9.61 4.45
N LEU A 69 -7.97 -9.52 3.60
CA LEU A 69 -6.88 -10.48 3.58
C LEU A 69 -5.94 -10.36 4.79
N ALA A 70 -5.85 -9.17 5.40
CA ALA A 70 -5.18 -8.98 6.67
C ALA A 70 -5.98 -9.52 7.87
N GLY A 71 -7.24 -9.95 7.67
CA GLY A 71 -8.11 -10.45 8.73
C GLY A 71 -8.53 -9.37 9.73
N LEU A 72 -8.64 -8.12 9.26
CA LEU A 72 -9.07 -6.99 10.08
C LEU A 72 -10.60 -6.85 10.04
N PRO A 73 -11.25 -6.50 11.16
CA PRO A 73 -12.69 -6.24 11.21
C PRO A 73 -13.00 -4.83 10.66
N LEU A 74 -12.58 -4.56 9.43
CA LEU A 74 -12.68 -3.27 8.77
C LEU A 74 -13.13 -3.42 7.32
N GLY A 75 -13.92 -2.48 6.88
CA GLY A 75 -14.18 -2.23 5.49
C GLY A 75 -13.07 -1.41 4.82
N GLY A 76 -13.27 -1.06 3.57
CA GLY A 76 -12.31 -0.24 2.83
C GLY A 76 -12.92 1.05 2.34
N GLY A 77 -12.20 2.13 2.58
CA GLY A 77 -12.52 3.46 2.08
C GLY A 77 -11.28 4.20 1.62
N LYS A 78 -11.49 5.33 0.97
CA LYS A 78 -10.42 6.23 0.56
C LYS A 78 -10.93 7.65 0.50
N ALA A 79 -10.12 8.57 1.02
CA ALA A 79 -10.34 9.98 0.79
C ALA A 79 -9.33 10.54 -0.23
N VAL A 80 -9.81 11.45 -1.05
CA VAL A 80 -9.01 12.27 -1.95
C VAL A 80 -9.40 13.74 -1.72
N ILE A 81 -8.41 14.56 -1.43
CA ILE A 81 -8.54 16.02 -1.44
C ILE A 81 -7.79 16.53 -2.66
N ILE A 82 -8.48 17.27 -3.52
CA ILE A 82 -7.89 17.87 -4.71
C ILE A 82 -7.04 19.07 -4.28
N ARG A 83 -5.74 18.99 -4.52
CA ARG A 83 -4.81 20.06 -4.12
C ARG A 83 -5.05 21.32 -4.93
N ASN A 84 -5.41 22.38 -4.23
CA ASN A 84 -5.48 23.72 -4.77
C ASN A 84 -4.17 24.48 -4.39
N PRO A 85 -3.37 24.97 -5.36
CA PRO A 85 -2.14 25.69 -5.06
C PRO A 85 -2.36 27.05 -4.38
N HIS A 86 -3.58 27.58 -4.37
CA HIS A 86 -3.95 28.87 -3.77
C HIS A 86 -4.44 28.74 -2.32
N VAL A 87 -4.38 27.56 -1.72
CA VAL A 87 -4.73 27.38 -0.29
C VAL A 87 -3.62 27.98 0.57
N GLU A 88 -3.94 29.06 1.27
CA GLU A 88 -3.03 29.75 2.17
C GLU A 88 -2.96 29.10 3.56
N ASN A 89 -4.08 28.57 4.05
CA ASN A 89 -4.17 27.95 5.37
C ASN A 89 -4.45 26.45 5.27
N ARG A 90 -3.38 25.66 5.25
CA ARG A 90 -3.43 24.18 5.17
C ARG A 90 -4.15 23.58 6.39
N ALA A 91 -3.93 24.11 7.61
CA ALA A 91 -4.55 23.59 8.81
C ALA A 91 -6.08 23.74 8.75
N ALA A 92 -6.58 24.93 8.38
CA ALA A 92 -8.01 25.17 8.23
C ALA A 92 -8.67 24.26 7.18
N LEU A 93 -7.96 23.92 6.09
CA LEU A 93 -8.42 22.99 5.08
C LEU A 93 -8.60 21.57 5.67
N PHE A 94 -7.61 21.08 6.45
CA PHE A 94 -7.70 19.76 7.07
C PHE A 94 -8.69 19.70 8.22
N GLU A 95 -8.89 20.78 8.99
CA GLU A 95 -9.97 20.87 9.95
C GLU A 95 -11.36 20.83 9.28
N ALA A 96 -11.52 21.52 8.13
CA ALA A 96 -12.76 21.44 7.35
C ALA A 96 -12.99 20.02 6.82
N PHE A 97 -11.93 19.33 6.36
CA PHE A 97 -12.03 17.94 5.99
C PHE A 97 -12.39 17.03 7.17
N GLY A 98 -11.87 17.31 8.38
CA GLY A 98 -12.25 16.59 9.59
C GLY A 98 -13.74 16.74 9.92
N ARG A 99 -14.29 17.97 9.84
CA ARG A 99 -15.75 18.19 9.97
C ARG A 99 -16.56 17.39 8.96
N PHE A 100 -16.08 17.30 7.72
CA PHE A 100 -16.73 16.47 6.70
C PHE A 100 -16.69 14.98 7.06
N VAL A 101 -15.55 14.46 7.50
CA VAL A 101 -15.41 13.06 7.96
C VAL A 101 -16.35 12.79 9.14
N ASP A 102 -16.51 13.73 10.07
CA ASP A 102 -17.41 13.61 11.22
C ASP A 102 -18.88 13.43 10.82
N THR A 103 -19.31 14.06 9.71
CA THR A 103 -20.66 13.87 9.16
C THR A 103 -20.94 12.44 8.72
N LEU A 104 -19.92 11.63 8.50
CA LEU A 104 -20.04 10.21 8.13
C LEU A 104 -20.22 9.29 9.35
N GLN A 105 -20.22 9.86 10.59
CA GLN A 105 -20.59 9.17 11.83
C GLN A 105 -19.85 7.85 12.06
N GLY A 106 -18.53 7.81 11.79
CA GLY A 106 -17.69 6.63 11.99
C GLY A 106 -17.74 5.60 10.88
N ARG A 107 -18.55 5.79 9.84
CA ARG A 107 -18.56 4.92 8.67
C ARG A 107 -17.23 4.95 7.91
N PHE A 108 -16.47 6.04 8.04
CA PHE A 108 -15.15 6.20 7.46
C PHE A 108 -14.15 6.71 8.50
N ILE A 109 -13.01 6.00 8.61
CA ILE A 109 -11.88 6.38 9.46
C ILE A 109 -10.73 6.75 8.54
N THR A 110 -10.25 8.00 8.65
CA THR A 110 -9.18 8.51 7.79
C THR A 110 -7.79 8.30 8.39
N ALA A 111 -6.78 8.24 7.53
CA ALA A 111 -5.38 8.06 7.90
C ALA A 111 -4.46 8.84 6.95
N VAL A 112 -3.17 8.89 7.25
CA VAL A 112 -2.15 9.48 6.37
C VAL A 112 -2.05 8.72 5.02
N ASP A 113 -1.77 9.46 3.94
CA ASP A 113 -1.46 8.94 2.60
C ASP A 113 -0.58 9.94 1.82
N SER A 114 -0.40 9.70 0.54
CA SER A 114 0.39 10.57 -0.36
C SER A 114 -0.06 12.01 -0.30
N GLY A 115 0.88 12.91 -0.05
CA GLY A 115 0.64 14.35 0.03
C GLY A 115 0.12 14.84 1.38
N THR A 116 -0.18 13.95 2.33
CA THR A 116 -0.52 14.28 3.71
C THR A 116 0.57 13.84 4.69
N SER A 117 0.53 14.38 5.89
CA SER A 117 1.45 14.12 7.00
C SER A 117 0.69 13.81 8.29
N THR A 118 1.41 13.36 9.31
CA THR A 118 0.85 13.18 10.66
C THR A 118 0.34 14.49 11.24
N LEU A 119 0.96 15.63 10.93
CA LEU A 119 0.49 16.95 11.34
C LEU A 119 -0.87 17.32 10.72
N ASP A 120 -1.11 16.91 9.47
CA ASP A 120 -2.43 17.09 8.85
C ASP A 120 -3.50 16.23 9.56
N MET A 121 -3.11 15.01 9.98
CA MET A 121 -4.01 14.16 10.78
C MET A 121 -4.28 14.76 12.15
N ASP A 122 -3.30 15.43 12.77
CA ASP A 122 -3.51 16.17 14.01
C ASP A 122 -4.52 17.33 13.83
N CYS A 123 -4.49 18.03 12.68
CA CYS A 123 -5.51 19.06 12.35
C CYS A 123 -6.91 18.43 12.20
N ILE A 124 -7.02 17.29 11.50
CA ILE A 124 -8.28 16.55 11.36
C ILE A 124 -8.81 16.12 12.73
N ALA A 125 -7.94 15.68 13.63
CA ALA A 125 -8.30 15.23 14.98
C ALA A 125 -8.89 16.35 15.88
N GLN A 126 -8.70 17.63 15.53
CA GLN A 126 -9.35 18.73 16.23
C GLN A 126 -10.88 18.74 16.02
N THR A 127 -11.39 18.11 14.98
CA THR A 127 -12.79 18.22 14.55
C THR A 127 -13.51 16.87 14.41
N THR A 128 -12.81 15.74 14.51
CA THR A 128 -13.41 14.40 14.52
C THR A 128 -12.51 13.41 15.26
N GLN A 129 -13.13 12.39 15.86
CA GLN A 129 -12.42 11.22 16.40
C GLN A 129 -12.14 10.12 15.36
N HIS A 130 -12.72 10.24 14.15
CA HIS A 130 -12.63 9.23 13.08
C HIS A 130 -11.37 9.42 12.23
N VAL A 131 -10.24 9.55 12.89
CA VAL A 131 -8.92 9.75 12.30
C VAL A 131 -7.87 8.94 13.05
N THR A 132 -6.86 8.49 12.33
CA THR A 132 -5.69 7.81 12.88
C THR A 132 -4.42 8.29 12.20
N SER A 133 -3.26 7.70 12.50
CA SER A 133 -1.96 8.16 12.01
C SER A 133 -1.62 9.60 12.44
N THR A 134 -2.13 10.03 13.58
CA THR A 134 -1.73 11.27 14.23
C THR A 134 -0.28 11.18 14.72
N THR A 135 0.32 12.31 15.07
CA THR A 135 1.68 12.33 15.65
C THR A 135 1.79 11.41 16.88
N ALA A 136 0.74 11.34 17.70
CA ALA A 136 0.69 10.47 18.88
C ALA A 136 0.55 8.97 18.54
N ALA A 137 0.06 8.61 17.35
CA ALA A 137 -0.10 7.23 16.92
C ALA A 137 1.23 6.55 16.54
N GLY A 138 2.25 7.33 16.21
CA GLY A 138 3.56 6.85 15.79
C GLY A 138 3.66 6.55 14.29
N ASP A 139 4.86 6.17 13.85
CA ASP A 139 5.15 5.87 12.43
C ASP A 139 4.81 4.41 12.08
N PRO A 140 3.91 4.16 11.10
CA PRO A 140 3.60 2.81 10.63
C PRO A 140 4.69 2.19 9.74
N SER A 141 5.67 2.98 9.27
CA SER A 141 6.65 2.54 8.26
C SER A 141 7.51 1.35 8.69
N PRO A 142 8.02 1.27 9.94
CA PRO A 142 8.76 0.10 10.39
C PRO A 142 7.92 -1.19 10.36
N HIS A 143 6.64 -1.10 10.75
CA HIS A 143 5.72 -2.24 10.75
C HIS A 143 5.33 -2.67 9.32
N ALA A 144 5.20 -1.70 8.41
CA ALA A 144 5.03 -1.99 7.00
C ALA A 144 6.26 -2.74 6.44
N ALA A 145 7.47 -2.27 6.76
CA ALA A 145 8.71 -2.92 6.35
C ALA A 145 8.84 -4.35 6.91
N MET A 146 8.49 -4.56 8.19
CA MET A 146 8.47 -5.91 8.81
C MET A 146 7.54 -6.87 8.05
N GLY A 147 6.35 -6.42 7.70
CA GLY A 147 5.40 -7.22 6.91
C GLY A 147 5.94 -7.58 5.54
N VAL A 148 6.52 -6.61 4.84
CA VAL A 148 7.14 -6.83 3.51
C VAL A 148 8.33 -7.74 3.60
N PHE A 149 9.22 -7.57 4.57
CA PHE A 149 10.37 -8.44 4.80
C PHE A 149 9.94 -9.90 5.03
N ALA A 150 8.98 -10.12 5.92
CA ALA A 150 8.44 -11.46 6.17
C ALA A 150 7.76 -12.04 4.92
N GLY A 151 7.08 -11.21 4.11
CA GLY A 151 6.50 -11.59 2.83
C GLY A 151 7.55 -11.93 1.76
N ILE A 152 8.68 -11.22 1.73
CA ILE A 152 9.82 -11.54 0.86
C ILE A 152 10.38 -12.92 1.20
N ARG A 153 10.55 -13.25 2.48
CA ARG A 153 11.00 -14.59 2.92
C ARG A 153 10.02 -15.69 2.47
N ALA A 154 8.72 -15.48 2.65
CA ALA A 154 7.70 -16.42 2.18
C ALA A 154 7.70 -16.58 0.64
N THR A 155 7.91 -15.47 -0.08
CA THR A 155 8.01 -15.46 -1.54
C THR A 155 9.28 -16.19 -2.01
N SER A 156 10.42 -15.97 -1.33
CA SER A 156 11.68 -16.69 -1.57
C SER A 156 11.53 -18.20 -1.34
N MET A 157 10.89 -18.60 -0.22
CA MET A 157 10.59 -20.00 0.04
C MET A 157 9.74 -20.62 -1.09
N ALA A 158 8.68 -19.94 -1.50
CA ALA A 158 7.78 -20.44 -2.53
C ALA A 158 8.43 -20.55 -3.93
N ARG A 159 9.36 -19.65 -4.27
CA ARG A 159 9.93 -19.55 -5.61
C ARG A 159 11.33 -20.13 -5.73
N LEU A 160 12.16 -20.01 -4.69
CA LEU A 160 13.56 -20.41 -4.67
C LEU A 160 13.82 -21.62 -3.75
N GLY A 161 12.82 -22.06 -2.98
CA GLY A 161 12.91 -23.22 -2.09
C GLY A 161 13.61 -22.94 -0.75
N SER A 162 13.93 -21.67 -0.45
CA SER A 162 14.54 -21.27 0.81
C SER A 162 14.02 -19.91 1.26
N ASP A 163 13.84 -19.73 2.56
CA ASP A 163 13.53 -18.45 3.18
C ASP A 163 14.77 -17.73 3.71
N ASN A 164 15.95 -18.34 3.58
CA ASN A 164 17.24 -17.69 3.84
C ASN A 164 17.56 -16.73 2.70
N LEU A 165 17.80 -15.46 3.04
CA LEU A 165 18.09 -14.40 2.07
C LEU A 165 19.60 -14.13 1.90
N GLU A 166 20.46 -14.85 2.61
CA GLU A 166 21.92 -14.68 2.54
C GLU A 166 22.43 -14.88 1.12
N GLY A 167 23.13 -13.87 0.58
CA GLY A 167 23.67 -13.87 -0.77
C GLY A 167 22.64 -13.67 -1.90
N LEU A 168 21.34 -13.57 -1.60
CA LEU A 168 20.34 -13.24 -2.62
C LEU A 168 20.42 -11.76 -3.01
N ARG A 169 20.37 -11.49 -4.30
CA ARG A 169 20.33 -10.11 -4.83
C ARG A 169 18.90 -9.59 -4.79
N VAL A 170 18.66 -8.56 -3.98
CA VAL A 170 17.37 -7.89 -3.88
C VAL A 170 17.48 -6.48 -4.43
N ALA A 171 16.70 -6.19 -5.48
CA ALA A 171 16.64 -4.87 -6.10
C ALA A 171 15.51 -4.03 -5.46
N VAL A 172 15.87 -3.06 -4.63
CA VAL A 172 14.92 -2.18 -3.93
C VAL A 172 14.75 -0.88 -4.71
N GLN A 173 13.55 -0.63 -5.22
CA GLN A 173 13.18 0.59 -5.92
C GLN A 173 12.46 1.55 -4.99
N GLY A 174 13.09 2.64 -4.62
CA GLY A 174 12.59 3.61 -3.66
C GLY A 174 13.06 3.35 -2.23
N LEU A 175 13.75 4.34 -1.67
CA LEU A 175 14.34 4.35 -0.33
C LEU A 175 13.62 5.38 0.58
N GLY A 176 12.30 5.51 0.43
CA GLY A 176 11.45 6.22 1.39
C GLY A 176 11.44 5.50 2.75
N ASN A 177 10.63 5.97 3.70
CA ASN A 177 10.62 5.42 5.06
C ASN A 177 10.47 3.88 5.09
N VAL A 178 9.56 3.32 4.30
CA VAL A 178 9.36 1.86 4.23
C VAL A 178 10.49 1.16 3.48
N GLY A 179 10.91 1.68 2.32
CA GLY A 179 11.95 1.07 1.51
C GLY A 179 13.32 1.06 2.20
N TYR A 180 13.64 2.12 2.94
CA TYR A 180 14.87 2.20 3.73
C TYR A 180 14.87 1.21 4.89
N ALA A 181 13.77 1.16 5.67
CA ALA A 181 13.63 0.20 6.76
C ALA A 181 13.60 -1.26 6.25
N LEU A 182 13.08 -1.51 5.05
CA LEU A 182 13.16 -2.81 4.39
C LEU A 182 14.60 -3.15 3.98
N ALA A 183 15.35 -2.19 3.41
CA ALA A 183 16.74 -2.38 3.02
C ALA A 183 17.62 -2.72 4.22
N GLU A 184 17.40 -2.08 5.37
CA GLU A 184 18.06 -2.40 6.64
C GLU A 184 17.83 -3.87 7.05
N GLN A 185 16.57 -4.34 7.04
CA GLN A 185 16.23 -5.72 7.39
C GLN A 185 16.81 -6.75 6.41
N LEU A 186 16.79 -6.44 5.11
CA LEU A 186 17.37 -7.28 4.07
C LEU A 186 18.89 -7.38 4.23
N HIS A 187 19.56 -6.25 4.50
CA HIS A 187 21.00 -6.23 4.78
C HIS A 187 21.35 -7.07 6.02
N ALA A 188 20.61 -6.90 7.11
CA ALA A 188 20.80 -7.69 8.34
C ALA A 188 20.58 -9.20 8.12
N ALA A 189 19.78 -9.58 7.11
CA ALA A 189 19.58 -10.98 6.70
C ALA A 189 20.62 -11.48 5.67
N GLY A 190 21.67 -10.70 5.37
CA GLY A 190 22.76 -11.08 4.48
C GLY A 190 22.45 -10.94 2.98
N ALA A 191 21.37 -10.25 2.60
CA ALA A 191 21.06 -10.02 1.19
C ALA A 191 22.01 -8.99 0.57
N GLU A 192 22.31 -9.17 -0.72
CA GLU A 192 23.04 -8.19 -1.55
C GLU A 192 22.02 -7.18 -2.12
N LEU A 193 22.19 -5.90 -1.78
CA LEU A 193 21.24 -4.86 -2.16
C LEU A 193 21.63 -4.14 -3.45
N LEU A 194 20.70 -4.07 -4.38
CA LEU A 194 20.71 -3.19 -5.55
C LEU A 194 19.68 -2.10 -5.29
N VAL A 195 20.06 -0.82 -5.27
CA VAL A 195 19.14 0.24 -4.84
C VAL A 195 19.02 1.37 -5.84
N SER A 196 17.84 1.95 -5.92
CA SER A 196 17.62 3.22 -6.61
C SER A 196 16.59 4.08 -5.87
N ASP A 197 16.80 5.39 -5.92
CA ASP A 197 15.84 6.41 -5.48
C ASP A 197 16.06 7.68 -6.31
N HIS A 198 15.04 8.56 -6.38
CA HIS A 198 15.16 9.88 -7.01
C HIS A 198 15.99 10.84 -6.14
N ASP A 199 16.08 10.58 -4.84
CA ASP A 199 16.89 11.34 -3.90
C ASP A 199 18.29 10.70 -3.78
N PRO A 200 19.35 11.34 -4.32
CA PRO A 200 20.70 10.79 -4.25
C PRO A 200 21.24 10.70 -2.82
N GLY A 201 20.74 11.53 -1.90
CA GLY A 201 21.14 11.46 -0.47
C GLY A 201 20.68 10.16 0.18
N ARG A 202 19.49 9.66 -0.14
CA ARG A 202 19.01 8.37 0.35
C ARG A 202 19.79 7.20 -0.22
N VAL A 203 20.16 7.28 -1.50
CA VAL A 203 21.03 6.28 -2.14
C VAL A 203 22.39 6.26 -1.46
N GLN A 204 22.98 7.42 -1.20
CA GLN A 204 24.28 7.53 -0.52
C GLN A 204 24.23 6.93 0.89
N LEU A 205 23.19 7.20 1.67
CA LEU A 205 22.98 6.60 2.99
C LEU A 205 22.90 5.06 2.92
N ALA A 206 22.19 4.50 1.92
CA ALA A 206 22.09 3.06 1.74
C ALA A 206 23.46 2.41 1.37
N ILE A 207 24.29 3.11 0.58
CA ILE A 207 25.67 2.67 0.30
C ILE A 207 26.49 2.61 1.58
N GLU A 208 26.45 3.67 2.38
CA GLU A 208 27.26 3.80 3.60
C GLU A 208 26.83 2.83 4.71
N GLN A 209 25.52 2.65 4.90
CA GLN A 209 24.97 1.87 5.99
C GLN A 209 24.83 0.37 5.66
N PHE A 210 24.53 0.06 4.40
CA PHE A 210 24.17 -1.31 4.00
C PHE A 210 25.10 -1.89 2.94
N ASN A 211 26.18 -1.19 2.55
CA ASN A 211 27.05 -1.58 1.43
C ASN A 211 26.24 -1.86 0.14
N ALA A 212 25.16 -1.11 -0.05
CA ALA A 212 24.26 -1.30 -1.18
C ALA A 212 24.92 -0.82 -2.49
N ARG A 213 24.66 -1.52 -3.58
CA ARG A 213 25.12 -1.15 -4.92
C ARG A 213 24.08 -0.23 -5.58
N PRO A 214 24.42 1.02 -5.91
CA PRO A 214 23.50 1.93 -6.60
C PRO A 214 23.29 1.50 -8.05
N VAL A 215 22.07 1.66 -8.53
CA VAL A 215 21.66 1.43 -9.92
C VAL A 215 20.82 2.62 -10.39
N ALA A 216 21.04 3.09 -11.61
CA ALA A 216 20.21 4.17 -12.17
C ALA A 216 18.73 3.76 -12.23
N ASN A 217 17.81 4.68 -11.95
CA ASN A 217 16.38 4.41 -11.82
C ASN A 217 15.80 3.68 -13.04
N GLU A 218 16.15 4.11 -14.24
CA GLU A 218 15.71 3.56 -15.51
C GLU A 218 16.29 2.16 -15.80
N MET A 219 17.40 1.81 -15.17
CA MET A 219 18.09 0.53 -15.36
C MET A 219 17.70 -0.53 -14.35
N LEU A 220 17.17 -0.13 -13.17
CA LEU A 220 16.92 -1.07 -12.07
C LEU A 220 15.99 -2.21 -12.48
N ILE A 221 14.92 -1.90 -13.22
CA ILE A 221 13.92 -2.90 -13.64
C ILE A 221 14.51 -3.99 -14.56
N SER A 222 15.55 -3.66 -15.32
CA SER A 222 16.24 -4.60 -16.23
C SER A 222 17.51 -5.22 -15.60
N THR A 223 17.85 -4.81 -14.38
CA THR A 223 19.03 -5.32 -13.68
C THR A 223 18.78 -6.74 -13.15
N PRO A 224 19.69 -7.70 -13.42
CA PRO A 224 19.54 -9.05 -12.92
C PRO A 224 19.56 -9.10 -11.38
N CYS A 225 18.51 -9.67 -10.80
CA CYS A 225 18.38 -9.89 -9.36
C CYS A 225 17.53 -11.14 -9.09
N ASP A 226 17.49 -11.61 -7.86
CA ASP A 226 16.66 -12.73 -7.47
C ASP A 226 15.24 -12.24 -7.14
N ILE A 227 15.13 -11.12 -6.43
CA ILE A 227 13.86 -10.51 -6.06
C ILE A 227 13.88 -9.02 -6.43
N PHE A 228 12.87 -8.56 -7.16
CA PHE A 228 12.61 -7.14 -7.39
C PHE A 228 11.59 -6.63 -6.36
N ALA A 229 11.98 -5.64 -5.56
CA ALA A 229 11.18 -5.07 -4.47
C ALA A 229 10.79 -3.61 -4.78
N PRO A 230 9.67 -3.36 -5.49
CA PRO A 230 9.18 -2.01 -5.70
C PRO A 230 8.66 -1.42 -4.37
N CYS A 231 9.26 -0.29 -3.95
CA CYS A 231 8.91 0.46 -2.74
C CYS A 231 8.62 1.95 -3.02
N GLY A 232 8.71 2.36 -4.28
CA GLY A 232 8.44 3.72 -4.73
C GLY A 232 6.94 4.00 -4.97
N VAL A 233 6.64 5.20 -5.44
CA VAL A 233 5.27 5.65 -5.72
C VAL A 233 4.86 5.28 -7.15
N GLY A 234 3.62 4.82 -7.32
CA GLY A 234 2.98 4.58 -8.61
C GLY A 234 3.16 3.17 -9.17
N PRO A 235 2.40 2.85 -10.23
CA PRO A 235 2.47 1.55 -10.87
C PRO A 235 3.78 1.43 -11.66
N VAL A 236 4.66 0.55 -11.22
CA VAL A 236 5.95 0.29 -11.89
C VAL A 236 5.87 -0.87 -12.90
N LEU A 237 4.85 -1.74 -12.74
CA LEU A 237 4.68 -2.93 -13.56
C LEU A 237 3.56 -2.72 -14.58
N ASN A 238 3.94 -2.63 -15.82
CA ASN A 238 3.07 -2.58 -17.00
C ASN A 238 3.54 -3.62 -18.04
N GLY A 239 2.81 -3.76 -19.13
CA GLY A 239 3.12 -4.76 -20.16
C GLY A 239 4.52 -4.64 -20.76
N GLN A 240 5.08 -3.44 -20.82
CA GLN A 240 6.44 -3.19 -21.33
C GLN A 240 7.50 -3.49 -20.25
N SER A 241 7.32 -2.96 -19.04
CA SER A 241 8.29 -3.10 -17.95
C SER A 241 8.44 -4.56 -17.50
N VAL A 242 7.33 -5.32 -17.50
CA VAL A 242 7.38 -6.75 -17.17
C VAL A 242 8.29 -7.52 -18.12
N MET A 243 8.34 -7.16 -19.42
CA MET A 243 9.22 -7.82 -20.38
C MET A 243 10.71 -7.57 -20.11
N GLN A 244 11.06 -6.51 -19.38
CA GLN A 244 12.43 -6.16 -19.02
C GLN A 244 12.91 -6.84 -17.75
N LEU A 245 12.00 -7.26 -16.85
CA LEU A 245 12.36 -7.89 -15.58
C LEU A 245 13.27 -9.10 -15.76
N ARG A 246 14.29 -9.19 -14.93
CA ARG A 246 15.27 -10.27 -14.87
C ARG A 246 15.40 -10.80 -13.44
N CYS A 247 14.26 -11.17 -12.86
CA CYS A 247 14.17 -11.67 -11.48
C CYS A 247 13.33 -12.96 -11.41
N ALA A 248 13.45 -13.68 -10.33
CA ALA A 248 12.63 -14.86 -10.04
C ALA A 248 11.29 -14.47 -9.41
N ALA A 249 11.26 -13.38 -8.65
CA ALA A 249 10.06 -12.91 -7.97
C ALA A 249 9.97 -11.39 -7.88
N VAL A 250 8.75 -10.88 -7.74
CA VAL A 250 8.45 -9.48 -7.38
C VAL A 250 7.73 -9.47 -6.05
N ALA A 251 8.32 -8.78 -5.06
CA ALA A 251 7.80 -8.68 -3.70
C ALA A 251 8.26 -7.36 -3.06
N GLY A 252 7.38 -6.38 -2.88
CA GLY A 252 7.75 -5.05 -2.40
C GLY A 252 6.62 -4.29 -1.73
N ALA A 253 6.95 -3.11 -1.19
CA ALA A 253 6.05 -2.31 -0.35
C ALA A 253 5.10 -1.39 -1.14
N ALA A 254 5.38 -1.11 -2.43
CA ALA A 254 4.59 -0.15 -3.21
C ALA A 254 3.12 -0.56 -3.31
N ASN A 255 2.22 0.40 -3.27
CA ASN A 255 0.81 0.19 -3.56
C ASN A 255 0.57 0.26 -5.07
N ASN A 256 -0.46 -0.47 -5.54
CA ASN A 256 -0.88 -0.46 -6.95
C ASN A 256 0.29 -0.72 -7.92
N GLN A 257 1.09 -1.75 -7.62
CA GLN A 257 2.28 -2.08 -8.40
C GLN A 257 1.96 -2.42 -9.86
N LEU A 258 0.83 -3.06 -10.09
CA LEU A 258 0.36 -3.47 -11.41
C LEU A 258 -0.55 -2.40 -12.04
N THR A 259 -0.35 -2.08 -13.31
CA THR A 259 -1.28 -1.21 -14.05
C THR A 259 -2.63 -1.90 -14.30
N THR A 260 -2.63 -3.22 -14.49
CA THR A 260 -3.83 -4.06 -14.70
C THR A 260 -3.57 -5.49 -14.25
N LEU A 261 -4.64 -6.28 -14.04
CA LEU A 261 -4.51 -7.71 -13.73
C LEU A 261 -3.91 -8.55 -14.86
N GLN A 262 -4.00 -8.10 -16.12
CA GLN A 262 -3.33 -8.76 -17.24
C GLN A 262 -1.79 -8.74 -17.08
N VAL A 263 -1.25 -7.73 -16.42
CA VAL A 263 0.19 -7.66 -16.11
C VAL A 263 0.59 -8.77 -15.12
N ALA A 264 -0.28 -9.14 -14.19
CA ALA A 264 -0.04 -10.30 -13.31
C ALA A 264 0.02 -11.61 -14.10
N ASP A 265 -0.87 -11.78 -15.08
CA ASP A 265 -0.85 -12.96 -15.95
C ASP A 265 0.43 -13.03 -16.82
N GLN A 266 0.93 -11.87 -17.26
CA GLN A 266 2.21 -11.80 -17.98
C GLN A 266 3.40 -12.20 -17.09
N LEU A 267 3.41 -11.81 -15.81
CA LEU A 267 4.43 -12.25 -14.83
C LEU A 267 4.39 -13.76 -14.66
N GLU A 268 3.20 -14.33 -14.45
CA GLU A 268 2.98 -15.78 -14.33
C GLU A 268 3.49 -16.54 -15.57
N ASN A 269 3.12 -16.09 -16.78
CA ASN A 269 3.57 -16.68 -18.04
C ASN A 269 5.09 -16.65 -18.22
N ARG A 270 5.78 -15.69 -17.59
CA ARG A 270 7.24 -15.58 -17.55
C ARG A 270 7.88 -16.38 -16.43
N GLY A 271 7.09 -17.06 -15.59
CA GLY A 271 7.57 -17.78 -14.43
C GLY A 271 8.11 -16.85 -13.32
N ILE A 272 7.68 -15.59 -13.28
CA ILE A 272 8.03 -14.63 -12.23
C ILE A 272 6.93 -14.64 -11.18
N LEU A 273 7.24 -15.09 -9.96
CA LEU A 273 6.27 -15.12 -8.87
C LEU A 273 5.98 -13.70 -8.37
N TYR A 274 4.73 -13.28 -8.41
CA TYR A 274 4.29 -11.99 -7.89
C TYR A 274 3.62 -12.13 -6.52
N ALA A 275 4.16 -11.49 -5.50
CA ALA A 275 3.50 -11.33 -4.23
C ALA A 275 2.51 -10.15 -4.33
N PRO A 276 1.17 -10.39 -4.26
CA PRO A 276 0.19 -9.32 -4.43
C PRO A 276 0.40 -8.20 -3.42
N ASP A 277 0.47 -6.96 -3.91
CA ASP A 277 0.87 -5.80 -3.13
C ASP A 277 0.01 -5.56 -1.90
N TYR A 278 -1.33 -5.62 -2.03
CA TYR A 278 -2.24 -5.43 -0.90
C TYR A 278 -2.23 -6.59 0.13
N VAL A 279 -1.51 -7.70 -0.16
CA VAL A 279 -1.25 -8.76 0.81
C VAL A 279 0.07 -8.49 1.53
N ILE A 280 1.16 -8.35 0.76
CA ILE A 280 2.52 -8.23 1.32
C ILE A 280 2.72 -6.91 2.09
N ASN A 281 2.11 -5.80 1.64
CA ASN A 281 2.28 -4.49 2.25
C ASN A 281 1.19 -4.13 3.29
N ALA A 282 0.43 -5.13 3.77
CA ALA A 282 -0.64 -4.89 4.74
C ALA A 282 -0.15 -4.42 6.13
N GLY A 283 1.14 -4.55 6.42
CA GLY A 283 1.71 -4.27 7.74
C GLY A 283 1.42 -2.88 8.28
N GLY A 284 1.49 -1.86 7.42
CA GLY A 284 1.13 -0.49 7.81
C GLY A 284 -0.35 -0.34 8.20
N LEU A 285 -1.26 -0.93 7.42
CA LEU A 285 -2.69 -0.92 7.75
C LEU A 285 -2.97 -1.70 9.05
N ILE A 286 -2.34 -2.86 9.24
CA ILE A 286 -2.48 -3.66 10.47
C ILE A 286 -2.09 -2.82 11.69
N TYR A 287 -0.92 -2.16 11.63
CA TYR A 287 -0.48 -1.28 12.72
C TYR A 287 -1.47 -0.16 13.01
N VAL A 288 -1.84 0.59 11.98
CA VAL A 288 -2.72 1.76 12.11
C VAL A 288 -4.11 1.36 12.64
N ALA A 289 -4.67 0.27 12.14
CA ALA A 289 -5.99 -0.23 12.51
C ALA A 289 -6.03 -0.71 13.98
N LEU A 290 -5.11 -1.57 14.35
CA LEU A 290 -5.07 -2.15 15.70
C LEU A 290 -4.65 -1.10 16.74
N LYS A 291 -3.76 -0.18 16.40
CA LYS A 291 -3.42 0.96 17.27
C LYS A 291 -4.63 1.87 17.50
N HIS A 292 -5.42 2.15 16.46
CA HIS A 292 -6.67 2.91 16.57
C HIS A 292 -7.71 2.22 17.47
N SER A 293 -7.76 0.89 17.44
CA SER A 293 -8.63 0.07 18.33
C SER A 293 -8.08 -0.09 19.74
N GLY A 294 -6.93 0.50 20.07
CA GLY A 294 -6.32 0.44 21.41
C GLY A 294 -5.54 -0.85 21.70
N GLU A 295 -5.23 -1.64 20.67
CA GLU A 295 -4.47 -2.88 20.83
C GLU A 295 -2.99 -2.60 21.15
N ASP A 296 -2.38 -3.53 21.87
CA ASP A 296 -0.97 -3.46 22.24
C ASP A 296 -0.03 -3.93 21.12
N LEU A 297 1.26 -3.66 21.28
CA LEU A 297 2.28 -4.07 20.29
C LEU A 297 2.41 -5.58 20.15
N HIS A 298 2.09 -6.36 21.18
CA HIS A 298 2.11 -7.83 21.10
C HIS A 298 1.04 -8.33 20.12
N THR A 299 -0.21 -7.85 20.26
CA THR A 299 -1.31 -8.15 19.35
C THR A 299 -1.00 -7.71 17.92
N ILE A 300 -0.46 -6.50 17.74
CA ILE A 300 -0.05 -5.98 16.43
C ILE A 300 0.98 -6.91 15.79
N THR A 301 2.04 -7.29 16.52
CA THR A 301 3.11 -8.17 16.02
C THR A 301 2.56 -9.56 15.65
N ALA A 302 1.63 -10.12 16.44
CA ALA A 302 0.98 -11.38 16.13
C ALA A 302 0.15 -11.32 14.83
N HIS A 303 -0.47 -10.18 14.53
CA HIS A 303 -1.18 -9.99 13.25
C HIS A 303 -0.20 -9.83 12.08
N LEU A 304 0.88 -9.08 12.24
CA LEU A 304 1.92 -8.96 11.22
C LEU A 304 2.52 -10.32 10.83
N ALA A 305 2.69 -11.21 11.81
CA ALA A 305 3.19 -12.57 11.59
C ALA A 305 2.26 -13.45 10.73
N ARG A 306 1.03 -13.02 10.43
CA ARG A 306 0.09 -13.73 9.53
C ARG A 306 0.31 -13.42 8.05
N ILE A 307 1.03 -12.35 7.71
CA ILE A 307 1.29 -11.96 6.31
C ILE A 307 1.96 -13.10 5.52
N PRO A 308 3.04 -13.76 6.01
CA PRO A 308 3.65 -14.89 5.31
C PRO A 308 2.69 -16.05 5.06
N SER A 309 1.90 -16.42 6.07
CA SER A 309 0.92 -17.52 5.94
C SER A 309 -0.16 -17.20 4.90
N ARG A 310 -0.64 -15.96 4.85
CA ARG A 310 -1.62 -15.51 3.85
C ARG A 310 -1.03 -15.54 2.44
N LEU A 311 0.22 -15.11 2.25
CA LEU A 311 0.92 -15.22 0.97
C LEU A 311 1.08 -16.68 0.55
N THR A 312 1.49 -17.57 1.46
CA THR A 312 1.63 -19.00 1.19
C THR A 312 0.31 -19.62 0.75
N GLU A 313 -0.80 -19.26 1.40
CA GLU A 313 -2.15 -19.69 0.98
C GLU A 313 -2.49 -19.20 -0.44
N VAL A 314 -2.24 -17.92 -0.74
CA VAL A 314 -2.45 -17.35 -2.08
C VAL A 314 -1.60 -18.09 -3.13
N PHE A 315 -0.34 -18.37 -2.85
CA PHE A 315 0.55 -19.08 -3.78
C PHE A 315 0.11 -20.54 -4.00
N ALA A 316 -0.31 -21.23 -2.95
CA ALA A 316 -0.82 -22.61 -3.06
C ALA A 316 -2.09 -22.68 -3.92
N HIS A 317 -3.05 -21.79 -3.70
CA HIS A 317 -4.25 -21.69 -4.54
C HIS A 317 -3.92 -21.31 -5.99
N ALA A 318 -3.00 -20.36 -6.19
CA ALA A 318 -2.56 -19.93 -7.52
C ALA A 318 -1.98 -21.12 -8.33
N GLN A 319 -1.13 -21.92 -7.69
CA GLN A 319 -0.55 -23.12 -8.30
C GLN A 319 -1.62 -24.19 -8.61
N ALA A 320 -2.53 -24.44 -7.67
CA ALA A 320 -3.60 -25.44 -7.84
C ALA A 320 -4.57 -25.06 -8.97
N GLU A 321 -4.94 -23.78 -9.07
CA GLU A 321 -5.90 -23.25 -10.03
C GLU A 321 -5.25 -22.85 -11.37
N LYS A 322 -3.91 -22.84 -11.46
CA LYS A 322 -3.13 -22.34 -12.62
C LYS A 322 -3.52 -20.90 -12.98
N ARG A 323 -3.56 -20.06 -11.99
CA ARG A 323 -3.92 -18.63 -12.07
C ARG A 323 -2.83 -17.77 -11.44
N SER A 324 -2.70 -16.53 -11.88
CA SER A 324 -1.76 -15.61 -11.23
C SER A 324 -2.14 -15.33 -9.76
N PRO A 325 -1.16 -15.20 -8.85
CA PRO A 325 -1.42 -14.92 -7.43
C PRO A 325 -2.29 -13.68 -7.20
N ALA A 326 -2.18 -12.64 -8.04
CA ALA A 326 -3.02 -11.45 -7.93
C ALA A 326 -4.51 -11.76 -8.17
N ARG A 327 -4.85 -12.62 -9.14
CA ARG A 327 -6.24 -13.03 -9.39
C ARG A 327 -6.81 -13.86 -8.24
N VAL A 328 -5.98 -14.74 -7.69
CA VAL A 328 -6.37 -15.56 -6.52
C VAL A 328 -6.59 -14.69 -5.29
N ALA A 329 -5.66 -13.77 -5.02
CA ALA A 329 -5.81 -12.84 -3.89
C ALA A 329 -7.09 -12.00 -4.01
N GLN A 330 -7.40 -11.49 -5.22
CA GLN A 330 -8.66 -10.79 -5.46
C GLN A 330 -9.87 -11.68 -5.17
N MET A 331 -9.90 -12.90 -5.69
CA MET A 331 -10.99 -13.85 -5.48
C MET A 331 -11.19 -14.18 -3.99
N LEU A 332 -10.10 -14.41 -3.25
CA LEU A 332 -10.16 -14.67 -1.81
C LEU A 332 -10.67 -13.45 -1.03
N ALA A 333 -10.21 -12.23 -1.39
CA ALA A 333 -10.71 -11.01 -0.78
C ALA A 333 -12.21 -10.80 -1.05
N GLU A 334 -12.65 -10.95 -2.29
CA GLU A 334 -14.06 -10.85 -2.67
C GLU A 334 -14.93 -11.87 -1.95
N LYS A 335 -14.46 -13.10 -1.79
CA LYS A 335 -15.17 -14.11 -1.00
C LYS A 335 -15.35 -13.68 0.45
N LEU A 336 -14.33 -13.09 1.09
CA LEU A 336 -14.41 -12.60 2.46
C LEU A 336 -15.32 -11.37 2.61
N ILE A 337 -15.37 -10.51 1.59
CA ILE A 337 -16.15 -9.27 1.64
C ILE A 337 -17.63 -9.50 1.30
N TYR A 338 -17.96 -10.49 0.45
CA TYR A 338 -19.32 -10.63 -0.10
C TYR A 338 -19.99 -11.96 0.27
N SER A 339 -19.33 -12.85 1.05
CA SER A 339 -19.96 -14.04 1.63
C SER A 339 -20.68 -13.67 2.91
#